data_fed96f6b5a260923740ed37e62157ee8
#
_entry.id   fed96f6b5a260923740ed37e62157ee8
#
_cell.length_a   1.000
_cell.length_b   1.000
_cell.length_c   1.000
_cell.angle_alpha   90.00
_cell.angle_beta   90.00
_cell.angle_gamma   90.00
#
_symmetry.space_group_name_H-M   'P 1'
#
loop_
_entity.id
_entity.type
_entity.pdbx_description
1 polymer ?
#
loop_
_entity_poly.entity_id
_entity_poly.type
_entity_poly.pdbx_seq_one_letter_code
_entity_poly.pdbx_strand_id
1 'polypeptide(L)'
;MEKNIRIGWAQTDITPDRPIYVIGQLYSRISSYVHDPLTATCLVLENGQEQMILVSADMPGVPTMHISRILERLDAPGLDRSRVVFSAIHTHNSTMFTKNTTYEVYFKSVLGAVSYTHLTLPTIL
;
A
#
# COMPACT_ATOMS: atom_id res chain seq x y z
N MET A 1 0.09 -19.66 -27.94
CA MET A 1 0.84 -18.77 -27.03
C MET A 1 0.40 -19.05 -25.61
N GLU A 2 1.30 -19.55 -24.80
CA GLU A 2 1.04 -19.66 -23.38
C GLU A 2 0.90 -18.23 -22.82
N LYS A 3 -0.26 -17.94 -22.25
CA LYS A 3 -0.51 -16.70 -21.56
C LYS A 3 0.05 -16.84 -20.14
N ASN A 4 1.32 -16.54 -19.97
CA ASN A 4 1.94 -16.59 -18.67
C ASN A 4 1.55 -15.34 -17.86
N ILE A 5 1.10 -15.54 -16.63
CA ILE A 5 0.86 -14.49 -15.66
C ILE A 5 2.12 -14.34 -14.82
N ARG A 6 2.63 -13.14 -14.73
CA ARG A 6 3.70 -12.77 -13.79
C ARG A 6 3.08 -12.21 -12.52
N ILE A 7 3.61 -12.63 -11.39
CA ILE A 7 3.14 -12.21 -10.08
C ILE A 7 4.32 -11.60 -9.32
N GLY A 8 4.11 -10.44 -8.77
CA GLY A 8 5.06 -9.77 -7.88
C GLY A 8 4.37 -9.28 -6.62
N TRP A 9 5.08 -9.25 -5.51
CA TRP A 9 4.57 -8.64 -4.28
C TRP A 9 5.70 -7.94 -3.53
N ALA A 10 5.31 -6.97 -2.73
CA ALA A 10 6.19 -6.29 -1.78
C ALA A 10 5.39 -5.88 -0.55
N GLN A 11 6.08 -5.74 0.55
CA GLN A 11 5.51 -5.26 1.82
C GLN A 11 6.44 -4.24 2.43
N THR A 12 5.87 -3.23 3.08
CA THR A 12 6.62 -2.26 3.86
C THR A 12 5.94 -1.98 5.19
N ASP A 13 6.74 -1.64 6.18
CA ASP A 13 6.28 -1.16 7.48
C ASP A 13 5.78 0.28 7.33
N ILE A 14 4.55 0.52 7.79
CA ILE A 14 3.91 1.83 7.83
C ILE A 14 3.60 2.26 9.27
N THR A 15 4.22 1.61 10.25
CA THR A 15 4.02 1.93 11.67
C THR A 15 4.57 3.33 11.97
N PRO A 16 3.78 4.21 12.59
CA PRO A 16 4.27 5.52 13.01
C PRO A 16 5.40 5.41 14.03
N ASP A 17 6.36 6.30 13.91
CA ASP A 17 7.52 6.43 14.80
C ASP A 17 7.25 7.20 16.10
N ARG A 18 6.01 7.59 16.32
CA ARG A 18 5.55 8.41 17.45
C ARG A 18 4.18 7.99 17.93
N PRO A 19 3.78 8.38 19.16
CA PRO A 19 2.40 8.20 19.61
C PRO A 19 1.40 8.83 18.65
N ILE A 20 0.36 8.09 18.32
CA ILE A 20 -0.70 8.51 17.40
C ILE A 20 -2.07 8.38 18.05
N TYR A 21 -3.01 9.12 17.49
CA TYR A 21 -4.42 8.86 17.73
C TYR A 21 -4.84 7.56 17.05
N VAL A 22 -5.25 6.58 17.86
CA VAL A 22 -5.80 5.31 17.39
C VAL A 22 -7.29 5.47 17.21
N ILE A 23 -7.76 5.36 15.99
CA ILE A 23 -9.16 5.58 15.63
C ILE A 23 -10.01 4.31 15.64
N GLY A 24 -11.30 4.49 15.46
CA GLY A 24 -12.28 3.40 15.41
C GLY A 24 -13.08 3.20 16.69
N GLN A 25 -12.81 3.96 17.73
CA GLN A 25 -13.57 3.94 18.99
C GLN A 25 -14.26 5.29 19.24
N LEU A 26 -15.30 5.26 20.06
CA LEU A 26 -16.04 6.46 20.46
C LEU A 26 -15.30 7.32 21.51
N TYR A 27 -14.20 6.83 22.01
CA TYR A 27 -13.34 7.53 22.97
C TYR A 27 -11.94 7.68 22.41
N SER A 28 -11.23 8.69 22.88
CA SER A 28 -9.86 8.98 22.46
C SER A 28 -8.89 7.92 22.98
N ARG A 29 -8.06 7.41 22.09
CA ARG A 29 -6.93 6.54 22.43
C ARG A 29 -5.66 7.10 21.82
N ILE A 30 -4.59 7.07 22.58
CA ILE A 30 -3.26 7.39 22.08
C ILE A 30 -2.40 6.13 22.23
N SER A 31 -1.70 5.77 21.17
CA SER A 31 -0.81 4.62 21.21
C SER A 31 0.34 4.84 22.18
N SER A 32 0.65 3.82 22.97
CA SER A 32 1.74 3.84 23.95
C SER A 32 2.88 2.89 23.59
N TYR A 33 2.60 1.89 22.76
CA TYR A 33 3.59 0.93 22.27
C TYR A 33 3.09 0.31 20.97
N VAL A 34 4.00 -0.36 20.27
CA VAL A 34 3.69 -1.16 19.08
C VAL A 34 3.73 -2.62 19.49
N HIS A 35 2.60 -3.31 19.35
CA HIS A 35 2.53 -4.76 19.58
C HIS A 35 2.93 -5.50 18.30
N ASP A 36 2.24 -5.19 17.21
CA ASP A 36 2.57 -5.67 15.87
C ASP A 36 2.75 -4.47 14.93
N PRO A 37 3.70 -4.52 14.01
CA PRO A 37 3.84 -3.45 13.03
C PRO A 37 2.63 -3.37 12.10
N LEU A 38 2.28 -2.17 11.70
CA LEU A 38 1.33 -1.92 10.62
C LEU A 38 2.05 -2.07 9.29
N THR A 39 1.44 -2.74 8.33
CA THR A 39 2.04 -2.96 7.02
C THR A 39 1.17 -2.48 5.88
N ALA A 40 1.81 -2.12 4.79
CA ALA A 40 1.19 -2.01 3.48
C ALA A 40 1.78 -3.10 2.58
N THR A 41 0.90 -3.88 1.99
CA THR A 41 1.27 -4.99 1.10
C THR A 41 0.73 -4.73 -0.29
N CYS A 42 1.54 -4.97 -1.28
CA CYS A 42 1.18 -4.80 -2.68
C CYS A 42 1.34 -6.13 -3.44
N LEU A 43 0.36 -6.43 -4.27
CA LEU A 43 0.36 -7.55 -5.19
C LEU A 43 0.22 -7.03 -6.62
N VAL A 44 1.10 -7.47 -7.51
CA VAL A 44 1.04 -7.16 -8.93
C VAL A 44 0.77 -8.42 -9.72
N LEU A 45 -0.18 -8.33 -10.62
CA LEU A 45 -0.47 -9.35 -11.63
C LEU A 45 -0.27 -8.74 -13.01
N GLU A 46 0.43 -9.43 -13.89
CA GLU A 46 0.69 -8.97 -15.25
C GLU A 46 0.74 -10.13 -16.25
N ASN A 47 0.21 -9.91 -17.43
CA ASN A 47 0.23 -10.92 -18.53
C ASN A 47 1.02 -10.44 -19.77
N GLY A 48 1.78 -9.36 -19.66
CA GLY A 48 2.52 -8.76 -20.77
C GLY A 48 1.74 -7.74 -21.60
N GLN A 49 0.42 -7.67 -21.44
CA GLN A 49 -0.46 -6.68 -22.08
C GLN A 49 -1.19 -5.83 -21.06
N GLU A 50 -1.61 -6.45 -19.98
CA GLU A 50 -2.36 -5.81 -18.90
C GLU A 50 -1.67 -6.07 -17.57
N GLN A 51 -1.86 -5.15 -16.64
CA GLN A 51 -1.43 -5.28 -15.26
C GLN A 51 -2.55 -4.89 -14.31
N MET A 52 -2.53 -5.47 -13.11
CA MET A 52 -3.38 -5.09 -11.99
C MET A 52 -2.52 -5.02 -10.74
N ILE A 53 -2.70 -3.97 -9.98
CA ILE A 53 -1.97 -3.74 -8.75
C ILE A 53 -2.96 -3.58 -7.61
N LEU A 54 -2.84 -4.44 -6.62
CA LEU A 54 -3.67 -4.43 -5.42
C LEU A 54 -2.81 -4.03 -4.23
N VAL A 55 -3.21 -2.97 -3.54
CA VAL A 55 -2.54 -2.49 -2.33
C VAL A 55 -3.47 -2.65 -1.15
N SER A 56 -3.03 -3.38 -0.14
CA SER A 56 -3.73 -3.54 1.14
C SER A 56 -2.95 -2.86 2.24
N ALA A 57 -3.62 -2.04 3.03
CA ALA A 57 -3.02 -1.32 4.15
C ALA A 57 -3.67 -1.71 5.49
N ASP A 58 -2.84 -1.84 6.53
CA ASP A 58 -3.29 -2.06 7.91
C ASP A 58 -3.81 -0.74 8.50
N MET A 59 -4.88 -0.26 7.93
CA MET A 59 -5.53 1.01 8.25
C MET A 59 -7.04 0.84 8.29
N PRO A 60 -7.78 1.78 8.90
CA PRO A 60 -9.24 1.77 8.86
C PRO A 60 -9.81 2.04 7.47
N GLY A 61 -9.09 2.80 6.65
CA GLY A 61 -9.45 3.12 5.29
C GLY A 61 -8.36 3.92 4.59
N VAL A 62 -8.42 3.99 3.27
CA VAL A 62 -7.53 4.82 2.44
C VAL A 62 -8.39 5.82 1.68
N PRO A 63 -8.47 7.09 2.12
CA PRO A 63 -9.29 8.10 1.44
C PRO A 63 -8.79 8.38 0.02
N THR A 64 -9.73 8.57 -0.91
CA THR A 64 -9.44 8.79 -2.34
C THR A 64 -8.46 9.94 -2.59
N MET A 65 -8.58 11.01 -1.80
CA MET A 65 -7.67 12.16 -1.91
C MET A 65 -6.20 11.77 -1.67
N HIS A 66 -5.93 10.85 -0.76
CA HIS A 66 -4.58 10.37 -0.50
C HIS A 66 -4.11 9.39 -1.57
N ILE A 67 -5.00 8.55 -2.09
CA ILE A 67 -4.71 7.67 -3.22
C ILE A 67 -4.23 8.49 -4.42
N SER A 68 -4.94 9.54 -4.78
CA SER A 68 -4.56 10.43 -5.90
C SER A 68 -3.17 11.02 -5.70
N ARG A 69 -2.89 11.54 -4.50
CA ARG A 69 -1.56 12.10 -4.18
C ARG A 69 -0.44 11.08 -4.23
N ILE A 70 -0.70 9.86 -3.76
CA ILE A 70 0.28 8.77 -3.82
C ILE A 70 0.61 8.44 -5.28
N LEU A 71 -0.42 8.27 -6.10
CA LEU A 71 -0.26 7.94 -7.51
C LEU A 71 0.42 9.05 -8.32
N GLU A 72 0.13 10.32 -8.01
CA GLU A 72 0.79 11.48 -8.63
C GLU A 72 2.30 11.52 -8.35
N ARG A 73 2.71 11.13 -7.14
CA ARG A 73 4.10 11.15 -6.69
C ARG A 73 4.88 9.89 -7.03
N LEU A 74 4.20 8.88 -7.54
CA LEU A 74 4.83 7.60 -7.86
C LEU A 74 5.67 7.73 -9.12
N ASP A 75 6.98 7.56 -8.97
CA ASP A 75 7.91 7.45 -10.08
C ASP A 75 8.06 5.96 -10.43
N ALA A 76 7.21 5.51 -11.33
CA ALA A 76 7.16 4.12 -11.78
C ALA A 76 6.90 4.10 -13.29
N PRO A 77 7.95 4.13 -14.12
CA PRO A 77 7.82 4.04 -15.56
C PRO A 77 7.10 2.75 -15.97
N GLY A 78 6.13 2.89 -16.88
CA GLY A 78 5.34 1.75 -17.37
C GLY A 78 4.19 1.32 -16.46
N LEU A 79 3.99 2.00 -15.32
CA LEU A 79 2.84 1.75 -14.46
C LEU A 79 1.58 2.42 -15.03
N ASP A 80 0.54 1.64 -15.24
CA ASP A 80 -0.81 2.16 -15.47
C ASP A 80 -1.49 2.47 -14.13
N ARG A 81 -1.53 3.76 -13.77
CA ARG A 81 -2.10 4.22 -12.51
C ARG A 81 -3.59 3.91 -12.37
N SER A 82 -4.32 3.76 -13.48
CA SER A 82 -5.74 3.40 -13.47
C SER A 82 -5.99 1.96 -13.05
N ARG A 83 -4.94 1.13 -13.02
CA ARG A 83 -4.98 -0.28 -12.64
C ARG A 83 -4.53 -0.53 -11.20
N VAL A 84 -4.33 0.53 -10.42
CA VAL A 84 -3.95 0.42 -9.00
C VAL A 84 -5.19 0.54 -8.13
N VAL A 85 -5.46 -0.48 -7.33
CA VAL A 85 -6.59 -0.55 -6.40
C VAL A 85 -6.06 -0.55 -4.98
N PHE A 86 -6.55 0.38 -4.18
CA PHE A 86 -6.26 0.44 -2.75
C PHE A 86 -7.39 -0.15 -1.93
N SER A 87 -7.02 -0.91 -0.93
CA SER A 87 -7.92 -1.45 0.09
C SER A 87 -7.32 -1.29 1.49
N ALA A 88 -8.13 -1.41 2.49
CA ALA A 88 -7.72 -1.42 3.89
C ALA A 88 -8.37 -2.62 4.59
N ILE A 89 -7.69 -3.18 5.56
CA ILE A 89 -8.22 -4.29 6.36
C ILE A 89 -9.23 -3.83 7.41
N HIS A 90 -9.42 -2.53 7.55
CA HIS A 90 -10.31 -1.89 8.51
C HIS A 90 -9.95 -2.18 9.97
N THR A 91 -8.66 -2.23 10.29
CA THR A 91 -8.22 -2.34 11.68
C THR A 91 -8.60 -1.08 12.47
N HIS A 92 -8.99 -1.27 13.74
CA HIS A 92 -9.22 -0.20 14.70
C HIS A 92 -8.03 -0.01 15.66
N ASN A 93 -6.87 -0.50 15.30
CA ASN A 93 -5.60 -0.35 16.02
C ASN A 93 -4.55 0.41 15.20
N SER A 94 -5.02 1.34 14.39
CA SER A 94 -4.22 2.21 13.54
C SER A 94 -4.78 3.64 13.57
N THR A 95 -4.20 4.52 12.79
CA THR A 95 -4.67 5.89 12.59
C THR A 95 -5.19 6.08 11.17
N MET A 96 -5.85 7.20 10.93
CA MET A 96 -6.16 7.65 9.56
C MET A 96 -5.07 8.57 9.02
N PHE A 97 -5.05 8.72 7.71
CA PHE A 97 -4.24 9.76 7.07
C PHE A 97 -4.59 11.13 7.65
N THR A 98 -3.58 11.79 8.17
CA THR A 98 -3.65 13.21 8.51
C THR A 98 -2.94 14.03 7.44
N LYS A 99 -3.07 15.34 7.49
CA LYS A 99 -2.36 16.26 6.56
C LYS A 99 -0.84 16.13 6.58
N ASN A 100 -0.28 15.46 7.59
CA ASN A 100 1.16 15.19 7.74
C ASN A 100 1.49 13.75 7.26
N THR A 101 1.49 13.53 6.12
CA THR A 101 2.19 12.93 4.98
C THR A 101 3.12 11.73 5.17
N THR A 102 3.36 11.20 6.36
CA THR A 102 4.28 10.08 6.54
C THR A 102 3.81 8.83 5.79
N TYR A 103 2.53 8.56 5.77
CA TYR A 103 1.95 7.40 5.08
C TYR A 103 2.05 7.46 3.55
N GLU A 104 1.96 8.64 2.95
CA GLU A 104 2.13 8.80 1.50
C GLU A 104 3.52 8.34 1.05
N VAL A 105 4.53 8.61 1.86
CA VAL A 105 5.91 8.19 1.60
C VAL A 105 6.05 6.67 1.65
N TYR A 106 5.43 6.02 2.64
CA TYR A 106 5.45 4.56 2.75
C TYR A 106 4.76 3.90 1.58
N PHE A 107 3.57 4.34 1.19
CA PHE A 107 2.88 3.81 0.02
C PHE A 107 3.69 3.99 -1.26
N LYS A 108 4.31 5.15 -1.44
CA LYS A 108 5.21 5.38 -2.57
C LYS A 108 6.35 4.35 -2.59
N SER A 109 6.94 4.07 -1.43
CA SER A 109 8.02 3.10 -1.29
C SER A 109 7.56 1.69 -1.67
N VAL A 110 6.39 1.26 -1.20
CA VAL A 110 5.83 -0.06 -1.54
C VAL A 110 5.58 -0.19 -3.04
N LEU A 111 4.89 0.76 -3.63
CA LEU A 111 4.58 0.72 -5.06
C LEU A 111 5.85 0.78 -5.93
N GLY A 112 6.85 1.57 -5.51
CA GLY A 112 8.15 1.60 -6.17
C GLY A 112 8.87 0.26 -6.09
N ALA A 113 8.88 -0.37 -4.92
CA ALA A 113 9.49 -1.69 -4.73
C ALA A 113 8.79 -2.77 -5.56
N VAL A 114 7.46 -2.74 -5.64
CA VAL A 114 6.69 -3.70 -6.46
C VAL A 114 6.96 -3.51 -7.94
N SER A 115 6.99 -2.28 -8.43
CA SER A 115 7.33 -2.00 -9.83
C SER A 115 8.68 -2.58 -10.22
N TYR A 116 9.66 -2.52 -9.32
CA TYR A 116 10.98 -3.12 -9.53
C TYR A 116 10.93 -4.66 -9.46
N THR A 117 10.30 -5.22 -8.45
CA THR A 117 10.23 -6.67 -8.22
C THR A 117 9.45 -7.37 -9.33
N HIS A 118 8.38 -6.75 -9.80
CA HIS A 118 7.54 -7.24 -10.90
C HIS A 118 8.33 -7.46 -12.20
N LEU A 119 9.36 -6.66 -12.47
CA LEU A 119 10.22 -6.82 -13.64
C LEU A 119 11.20 -7.99 -13.51
N THR A 120 11.42 -8.51 -12.30
CA THR A 120 12.49 -9.46 -12.00
C THR A 120 12.03 -10.86 -11.59
N LEU A 121 10.76 -11.03 -11.19
CA LEU A 121 10.26 -12.32 -10.72
C LEU A 121 9.60 -13.13 -11.84
N PRO A 122 10.07 -14.37 -12.09
CA PRO A 122 9.37 -15.28 -12.98
C PRO A 122 8.06 -15.73 -12.36
N THR A 123 7.09 -15.98 -13.20
CA THR A 123 5.80 -16.57 -12.82
C THR A 123 6.00 -17.95 -12.21
N ILE A 124 5.40 -18.18 -11.07
CA ILE A 124 5.22 -19.53 -10.53
C ILE A 124 3.72 -19.83 -10.53
N LEU A 125 3.29 -20.50 -11.54
CA LEU A 125 2.05 -21.28 -11.56
C LEU A 125 2.35 -22.59 -12.26
#